data_71b23d115d4fda4fc895d48b98a57317
#
_entry.id   71b23d115d4fda4fc895d48b98a57317
#
_cell.length_a   1.000
_cell.length_b   1.000
_cell.length_c   1.000
_cell.angle_alpha   90.00
_cell.angle_beta   90.00
_cell.angle_gamma   90.00
#
_symmetry.space_group_name_H-M   'P 1'
#
loop_
_entity.id
_entity.type
_entity.pdbx_description
1 polymer ?
#
loop_
_entity_poly.entity_id
_entity_poly.type
_entity_poly.pdbx_seq_one_letter_code
_entity_poly.pdbx_strand_id
1 'polypeptide(L)'
;EVGGVLSGPYLTVVTPSGRADFSISLVLGVGVTRLDFETGGGHRNTTLALADGLPLVVSGRHFHRWKHNVRFIEGDGRLEGLKHAEELPVTIRSFDAALRFFCHETNIHLPHGHLIELPRILL
;
A
#
# COMPACT_ATOMS: atom_id res chain seq x y z
N GLU A 1 -10.79 13.02 19.52
CA GLU A 1 -9.53 12.36 19.43
C GLU A 1 -8.56 12.90 20.47
N VAL A 2 -8.15 12.06 21.36
CA VAL A 2 -7.45 12.48 22.56
C VAL A 2 -5.98 12.08 22.47
N GLY A 3 -5.09 13.04 22.74
CA GLY A 3 -3.67 12.77 22.77
C GLY A 3 -3.06 12.36 21.44
N GLY A 4 -3.71 12.69 20.34
CA GLY A 4 -3.21 12.37 19.03
C GLY A 4 -3.48 10.94 18.57
N VAL A 5 -4.25 10.18 19.31
CA VAL A 5 -4.57 8.79 18.94
C VAL A 5 -5.71 8.79 17.93
N LEU A 6 -5.46 8.20 16.77
CA LEU A 6 -6.48 8.08 15.73
C LEU A 6 -7.40 6.89 16.08
N SER A 7 -8.70 7.10 16.00
CA SER A 7 -9.68 6.09 16.38
C SER A 7 -10.34 5.42 15.18
N GLY A 8 -10.15 5.92 13.98
CA GLY A 8 -10.77 5.37 12.77
C GLY A 8 -9.74 4.96 11.73
N PRO A 9 -10.20 4.52 10.57
CA PRO A 9 -9.28 4.21 9.48
C PRO A 9 -8.57 5.46 8.99
N TYR A 10 -7.33 5.30 8.56
CA TYR A 10 -6.56 6.42 8.01
C TYR A 10 -5.57 5.92 6.97
N LEU A 11 -5.18 6.84 6.08
CA LEU A 11 -4.13 6.59 5.11
C LEU A 11 -2.81 7.09 5.65
N THR A 12 -1.75 6.36 5.35
CA THR A 12 -0.40 6.84 5.60
C THR A 12 0.37 6.81 4.30
N VAL A 13 1.27 7.77 4.14
CA VAL A 13 2.20 7.81 3.01
C VAL A 13 3.59 7.90 3.58
N VAL A 14 4.45 6.97 3.17
CA VAL A 14 5.84 6.95 3.62
C VAL A 14 6.74 7.15 2.40
N THR A 15 7.64 8.13 2.50
CA THR A 15 8.59 8.44 1.43
C THR A 15 10.00 8.36 2.01
N PRO A 16 10.83 7.42 1.53
CA PRO A 16 12.22 7.38 1.96
C PRO A 16 12.95 8.65 1.51
N SER A 17 13.83 9.17 2.38
CA SER A 17 14.57 10.37 2.09
C SER A 17 15.45 10.21 0.87
N GLY A 18 15.44 11.22 -0.01
CA GLY A 18 16.31 11.24 -1.17
C GLY A 18 15.88 10.34 -2.33
N ARG A 19 14.68 9.79 -2.27
CA ARG A 19 14.20 8.87 -3.31
C ARG A 19 12.78 9.26 -3.72
N ALA A 20 12.44 8.90 -4.96
CA ALA A 20 11.09 9.09 -5.46
C ALA A 20 10.15 7.92 -5.10
N ASP A 21 10.66 6.96 -4.36
CA ASP A 21 9.89 5.80 -3.94
C ASP A 21 8.92 6.19 -2.82
N PHE A 22 7.81 5.49 -2.73
CA PHE A 22 6.83 5.75 -1.68
C PHE A 22 5.99 4.50 -1.41
N SER A 23 5.30 4.51 -0.28
CA SER A 23 4.30 3.51 0.08
C SER A 23 3.03 4.21 0.54
N ILE A 24 1.89 3.68 0.14
CA ILE A 24 0.59 4.16 0.59
C ILE A 24 -0.08 3.00 1.33
N SER A 25 -0.53 3.25 2.56
CA SER A 25 -1.17 2.22 3.37
C SER A 25 -2.51 2.69 3.91
N LEU A 26 -3.46 1.77 3.97
CA LEU A 26 -4.70 1.96 4.71
C LEU A 26 -4.57 1.19 6.01
N VAL A 27 -4.80 1.88 7.11
CA VAL A 27 -4.67 1.32 8.45
C VAL A 27 -6.02 1.41 9.15
N LEU A 28 -6.47 0.29 9.69
CA LEU A 28 -7.71 0.18 10.47
C LEU A 28 -7.37 -0.69 11.67
N GLY A 29 -6.74 -0.06 12.68
CA GLY A 29 -6.15 -0.81 13.79
C GLY A 29 -4.90 -1.55 13.38
N VAL A 30 -4.96 -2.24 12.25
CA VAL A 30 -3.82 -2.94 11.64
C VAL A 30 -3.71 -2.48 10.19
N GLY A 31 -2.59 -2.76 9.56
CA GLY A 31 -2.46 -2.50 8.13
C GLY A 31 -3.33 -3.47 7.34
N VAL A 32 -4.25 -2.95 6.54
CA VAL A 32 -5.19 -3.80 5.81
C VAL A 32 -4.90 -3.85 4.31
N THR A 33 -4.23 -2.85 3.78
CA THR A 33 -3.78 -2.88 2.38
C THR A 33 -2.64 -1.89 2.21
N ARG A 34 -1.76 -2.16 1.26
CA ARG A 34 -0.58 -1.32 1.02
C ARG A 34 -0.16 -1.38 -0.43
N LEU A 35 0.18 -0.23 -0.97
CA LEU A 35 0.80 -0.10 -2.28
C LEU A 35 2.23 0.34 -2.09
N ASP A 36 3.17 -0.39 -2.68
CA ASP A 36 4.58 -0.01 -2.69
C ASP A 36 4.97 0.39 -4.11
N PHE A 37 5.73 1.47 -4.20
CA PHE A 37 6.19 1.99 -5.47
C PHE A 37 7.68 2.25 -5.33
N GLU A 38 8.49 1.27 -5.69
CA GLU A 38 9.93 1.32 -5.53
C GLU A 38 10.64 1.12 -6.86
N THR A 39 11.68 1.91 -7.08
CA THR A 39 12.57 1.74 -8.23
C THR A 39 13.59 0.68 -7.85
N GLY A 40 13.54 -0.44 -8.49
CA GLY A 40 14.34 -1.59 -8.10
C GLY A 40 13.68 -2.35 -6.95
N GLY A 41 14.32 -3.40 -6.50
CA GLY A 41 13.76 -4.25 -5.48
C GLY A 41 12.62 -5.11 -6.01
N GLY A 42 11.90 -5.73 -5.11
CA GLY A 42 10.79 -6.60 -5.45
C GLY A 42 10.22 -7.24 -4.21
N HIS A 43 9.19 -8.03 -4.42
CA HIS A 43 8.54 -8.75 -3.34
C HIS A 43 8.37 -10.21 -3.74
N ARG A 44 8.67 -11.12 -2.82
CA ARG A 44 8.47 -12.54 -3.03
C ARG A 44 7.22 -12.99 -2.27
N ASN A 45 6.24 -13.49 -3.02
CA ASN A 45 5.05 -14.09 -2.44
C ASN A 45 5.38 -15.51 -1.94
N THR A 46 4.54 -16.03 -1.06
CA THR A 46 4.67 -17.44 -0.68
C THR A 46 4.02 -18.31 -1.75
N THR A 47 4.27 -19.63 -1.69
CA THR A 47 3.67 -20.54 -2.66
C THR A 47 2.14 -20.58 -2.56
N LEU A 48 1.58 -20.17 -1.43
CA LEU A 48 0.12 -20.10 -1.26
C LEU A 48 -0.50 -19.05 -2.19
N ALA A 49 0.28 -18.07 -2.64
CA ALA A 49 -0.21 -17.04 -3.55
C ALA A 49 -0.64 -17.61 -4.91
N LEU A 50 -0.08 -18.74 -5.31
CA LEU A 50 -0.43 -19.35 -6.58
C LEU A 50 -1.91 -19.73 -6.64
N ALA A 51 -2.49 -20.14 -5.50
CA ALA A 51 -3.91 -20.47 -5.43
C ALA A 51 -4.79 -19.23 -5.65
N ASP A 52 -4.26 -18.05 -5.37
CA ASP A 52 -4.96 -16.77 -5.58
C ASP A 52 -4.69 -16.20 -6.97
N GLY A 53 -3.96 -16.91 -7.81
CA GLY A 53 -3.61 -16.43 -9.14
C GLY A 53 -2.47 -15.42 -9.17
N LEU A 54 -1.70 -15.33 -8.09
CA LEU A 54 -0.58 -14.39 -8.00
C LEU A 54 0.73 -15.07 -8.37
N PRO A 55 1.67 -14.32 -8.98
CA PRO A 55 3.00 -14.87 -9.28
C PRO A 55 3.83 -15.00 -8.00
N LEU A 56 4.89 -15.77 -8.06
CA LEU A 56 5.79 -15.92 -6.90
C LEU A 56 6.59 -14.66 -6.63
N VAL A 57 6.89 -13.87 -7.67
CA VAL A 57 7.70 -12.67 -7.53
C VAL A 57 7.03 -11.53 -8.29
N VAL A 58 6.98 -10.36 -7.66
CA VAL A 58 6.52 -9.12 -8.28
C VAL A 58 7.62 -8.08 -8.15
N SER A 59 7.56 -7.02 -8.96
CA SER A 59 8.54 -5.95 -8.93
C SER A 59 8.38 -5.10 -7.68
N GLY A 60 9.22 -4.06 -7.52
CA GLY A 60 9.08 -3.10 -6.44
C GLY A 60 7.80 -2.28 -6.53
N ARG A 61 7.09 -2.34 -7.62
CA ARG A 61 5.82 -1.65 -7.82
C ARG A 61 4.70 -2.66 -7.70
N HIS A 62 4.15 -2.82 -6.50
CA HIS A 62 3.19 -3.87 -6.22
C HIS A 62 2.13 -3.42 -5.20
N PHE A 63 1.05 -4.19 -5.14
CA PHE A 63 -0.11 -3.85 -4.33
C PHE A 63 -0.53 -5.06 -3.50
N HIS A 64 -0.62 -4.87 -2.19
CA HIS A 64 -1.06 -5.90 -1.24
C HIS A 64 -2.54 -5.71 -0.97
N ARG A 65 -3.39 -6.53 -1.61
CA ARG A 65 -4.84 -6.46 -1.38
C ARG A 65 -5.24 -7.18 -0.12
N TRP A 66 -6.25 -6.64 0.52
CA TRP A 66 -6.82 -7.26 1.71
C TRP A 66 -7.22 -8.71 1.47
N LYS A 67 -7.95 -8.98 0.38
CA LYS A 67 -8.48 -10.32 0.12
C LYS A 67 -7.41 -11.40 0.02
N HIS A 68 -6.19 -11.03 -0.37
CA HIS A 68 -5.09 -11.98 -0.48
C HIS A 68 -4.30 -12.12 0.82
N ASN A 69 -4.57 -11.29 1.80
CA ASN A 69 -3.72 -11.19 2.98
C ASN A 69 -4.44 -11.35 4.32
N VAL A 70 -5.76 -11.28 4.33
CA VAL A 70 -6.52 -11.26 5.59
C VAL A 70 -6.20 -12.45 6.49
N ARG A 71 -5.99 -13.62 5.91
CA ARG A 71 -5.70 -14.84 6.70
C ARG A 71 -4.35 -14.79 7.42
N PHE A 72 -3.45 -13.89 7.00
CA PHE A 72 -2.14 -13.76 7.63
C PHE A 72 -2.10 -12.64 8.66
N ILE A 73 -3.13 -11.82 8.73
CA ILE A 73 -3.18 -10.70 9.67
C ILE A 73 -3.82 -11.15 10.97
N GLU A 74 -4.68 -12.16 10.92
CA GLU A 74 -5.31 -12.68 12.10
C GLU A 74 -4.26 -13.17 13.08
N GLY A 75 -4.36 -12.72 14.29
CA GLY A 75 -3.49 -13.14 15.36
C GLY A 75 -2.49 -12.09 15.79
N ASP A 76 -1.77 -11.43 14.89
CA ASP A 76 -0.78 -10.44 15.32
C ASP A 76 -1.08 -9.02 14.86
N GLY A 77 -1.87 -8.84 13.83
CA GLY A 77 -2.28 -7.52 13.38
C GLY A 77 -1.17 -6.63 12.87
N ARG A 78 -0.07 -7.18 12.38
CA ARG A 78 1.07 -6.39 11.92
C ARG A 78 1.06 -6.19 10.42
N LEU A 79 1.75 -5.14 9.96
CA LEU A 79 1.90 -4.93 8.52
C LEU A 79 2.63 -6.08 7.84
N GLU A 80 3.47 -6.78 8.56
CA GLU A 80 4.14 -7.97 8.04
C GLU A 80 3.17 -9.07 7.65
N GLY A 81 1.92 -8.98 8.11
CA GLY A 81 0.88 -9.88 7.69
C GLY A 81 0.45 -9.70 6.24
N LEU A 82 0.83 -8.60 5.60
CA LEU A 82 0.55 -8.36 4.19
C LEU A 82 1.61 -9.06 3.33
N LYS A 83 1.50 -10.37 3.23
CA LYS A 83 2.54 -11.21 2.61
C LYS A 83 2.41 -11.35 1.11
N HIS A 84 1.22 -11.18 0.57
CA HIS A 84 0.96 -11.43 -0.84
C HIS A 84 0.68 -10.13 -1.59
N ALA A 85 1.31 -9.99 -2.74
CA ALA A 85 1.18 -8.79 -3.56
C ALA A 85 0.95 -9.16 -5.01
N GLU A 86 0.29 -8.25 -5.72
CA GLU A 86 0.14 -8.32 -7.17
C GLU A 86 0.96 -7.20 -7.80
N GLU A 87 1.35 -7.41 -9.05
CA GLU A 87 2.06 -6.39 -9.80
C GLU A 87 1.14 -5.21 -10.07
N LEU A 88 1.64 -3.97 -9.94
CA LEU A 88 0.87 -2.80 -10.33
C LEU A 88 0.75 -2.73 -11.85
N PRO A 89 -0.36 -2.20 -12.39
CA PRO A 89 -0.45 -1.93 -13.82
C PRO A 89 0.71 -1.03 -14.27
N VAL A 90 1.27 -1.32 -15.43
CA VAL A 90 2.43 -0.56 -15.94
C VAL A 90 2.10 0.91 -16.20
N THR A 91 0.83 1.25 -16.28
CA THR A 91 0.38 2.64 -16.46
C THR A 91 0.49 3.49 -15.21
N ILE A 92 0.68 2.85 -14.05
CA ILE A 92 0.87 3.57 -12.78
C ILE A 92 2.33 3.99 -12.71
N ARG A 93 2.61 5.27 -12.97
CA ARG A 93 3.98 5.79 -13.07
C ARG A 93 4.27 6.98 -12.18
N SER A 94 3.31 7.42 -11.39
CA SER A 94 3.47 8.60 -10.54
C SER A 94 2.75 8.41 -9.23
N PHE A 95 3.07 9.26 -8.26
CA PHE A 95 2.38 9.26 -6.98
C PHE A 95 0.88 9.54 -7.18
N ASP A 96 0.54 10.53 -8.01
CA ASP A 96 -0.86 10.88 -8.25
C ASP A 96 -1.65 9.71 -8.83
N ALA A 97 -1.08 9.04 -9.83
CA ALA A 97 -1.73 7.87 -10.43
C ALA A 97 -1.85 6.72 -9.43
N ALA A 98 -0.82 6.51 -8.61
CA ALA A 98 -0.84 5.46 -7.59
C ALA A 98 -1.87 5.76 -6.52
N LEU A 99 -1.98 7.01 -6.08
CA LEU A 99 -2.96 7.40 -5.07
C LEU A 99 -4.39 7.21 -5.59
N ARG A 100 -4.65 7.59 -6.84
CA ARG A 100 -5.97 7.39 -7.45
C ARG A 100 -6.29 5.91 -7.55
N PHE A 101 -5.34 5.09 -7.98
CA PHE A 101 -5.51 3.65 -8.06
C PHE A 101 -5.82 3.08 -6.69
N PHE A 102 -5.02 3.46 -5.69
CA PHE A 102 -5.19 2.98 -4.33
C PHE A 102 -6.59 3.32 -3.79
N CYS A 103 -7.00 4.58 -3.95
CA CYS A 103 -8.30 5.03 -3.47
C CYS A 103 -9.46 4.32 -4.19
N HIS A 104 -9.31 4.12 -5.49
CA HIS A 104 -10.32 3.40 -6.26
C HIS A 104 -10.44 1.94 -5.79
N GLU A 105 -9.31 1.27 -5.63
CA GLU A 105 -9.31 -0.15 -5.25
C GLU A 105 -9.73 -0.38 -3.80
N THR A 106 -9.55 0.61 -2.95
CA THR A 106 -9.97 0.51 -1.54
C THR A 106 -11.31 1.18 -1.28
N ASN A 107 -11.93 1.75 -2.31
CA ASN A 107 -13.20 2.46 -2.21
C ASN A 107 -13.13 3.65 -1.23
N ILE A 108 -12.01 4.36 -1.26
CA ILE A 108 -11.80 5.55 -0.45
C ILE A 108 -12.06 6.77 -1.31
N HIS A 109 -12.82 7.73 -0.78
CA HIS A 109 -13.11 8.98 -1.46
C HIS A 109 -12.45 10.12 -0.71
N LEU A 110 -11.50 10.78 -1.37
CA LEU A 110 -10.88 11.98 -0.80
C LEU A 110 -11.82 13.16 -0.98
N PRO A 111 -11.90 14.06 0.00
CA PRO A 111 -12.73 15.25 -0.15
C PRO A 111 -12.34 16.07 -1.36
N HIS A 112 -13.31 16.70 -2.01
CA HIS A 112 -13.07 17.54 -3.18
C HIS A 112 -12.10 18.68 -2.80
N GLY A 113 -11.10 18.89 -3.63
CA GLY A 113 -10.09 19.91 -3.38
C GLY A 113 -9.02 19.52 -2.37
N HIS A 114 -9.13 18.33 -1.81
CA HIS A 114 -8.11 17.84 -0.89
C HIS A 114 -6.89 17.36 -1.68
N LEU A 115 -5.71 17.83 -1.28
CA LEU A 115 -4.48 17.45 -1.93
C LEU A 115 -3.55 16.81 -0.93
N ILE A 116 -2.93 15.72 -1.35
CA ILE A 116 -1.84 15.10 -0.61
C ILE A 116 -0.58 15.35 -1.41
N GLU A 117 0.35 16.07 -0.81
CA GLU A 117 1.60 16.41 -1.47
C GLU A 117 2.76 15.68 -0.81
N LEU A 118 3.68 15.18 -1.62
CA LEU A 118 4.91 14.64 -1.10
C LEU A 118 5.80 15.80 -0.63
N PRO A 119 6.53 15.62 0.46
CA PRO A 119 7.48 16.64 0.91
C PRO A 119 8.48 16.95 -0.19
N ARG A 120 8.66 18.25 -0.50
CA ARG A 120 9.52 18.65 -1.59
C ARG A 120 10.99 18.28 -1.39
N ILE A 121 11.41 18.22 -0.15
CA ILE A 121 12.79 17.85 0.15
C ILE A 121 13.12 16.42 -0.22
N LEU A 122 12.11 15.61 -0.49
CA LEU A 122 12.28 14.20 -0.86
C LEU A 122 12.18 13.98 -2.37
N LEU A 123 11.98 15.03 -3.12
CA LEU A 123 11.79 14.96 -4.59
C LEU A 123 13.06 15.36 -5.36
#